data_0aef7853b9c450f19d2a541e724ac974
#
_entry.id   0aef7853b9c450f19d2a541e724ac974
#
_cell.length_a   1.000
_cell.length_b   1.000
_cell.length_c   1.000
_cell.angle_alpha   90.00
_cell.angle_beta   90.00
_cell.angle_gamma   90.00
#
_symmetry.space_group_name_H-M   'P 1'
#
loop_
_entity.id
_entity.type
_entity.pdbx_description
1 polymer ?
#
loop_
_entity_poly.entity_id
_entity_poly.type
_entity_poly.pdbx_seq_one_letter_code
_entity_poly.pdbx_strand_id
1 'polypeptide(L)'
;MIDKKQIIKDYKLKKQPAGVFVVHNKVDNKVFIGTDKNLSAVLRRFDFTLKMGSFPFQELIDDYKRVGEINFEIKVLDELEIKDESEYEIGKELKALEEMWIEKLRNDGVTFYNKK
;
A
#
# COMPACT_ATOMS: atom_id res chain seq x y z
N MET A 1 -12.12 -0.52 26.19
CA MET A 1 -11.76 0.23 24.99
C MET A 1 -10.23 0.28 24.85
N ILE A 2 -9.72 -0.11 23.73
CA ILE A 2 -8.27 -0.13 23.52
C ILE A 2 -7.80 1.30 23.24
N ASP A 3 -6.87 1.77 24.07
CA ASP A 3 -6.30 3.10 23.93
C ASP A 3 -5.42 3.14 22.67
N LYS A 4 -5.58 4.18 21.85
CA LYS A 4 -4.77 4.38 20.65
C LYS A 4 -3.28 4.42 20.97
N LYS A 5 -2.90 4.99 22.11
CA LYS A 5 -1.51 5.02 22.54
C LYS A 5 -0.97 3.63 22.84
N GLN A 6 -1.81 2.76 23.39
CA GLN A 6 -1.41 1.40 23.69
C GLN A 6 -1.25 0.57 22.42
N ILE A 7 -2.13 0.77 21.43
CA ILE A 7 -1.99 0.13 20.12
C ILE A 7 -0.67 0.54 19.46
N ILE A 8 -0.37 1.83 19.48
CA ILE A 8 0.87 2.35 18.89
C ILE A 8 2.08 1.80 19.63
N LYS A 9 2.01 1.71 20.95
CA LYS A 9 3.10 1.18 21.78
C LYS A 9 3.33 -0.30 21.50
N ASP A 10 2.25 -1.08 21.43
CA ASP A 10 2.34 -2.51 21.11
C ASP A 10 2.91 -2.71 19.70
N TYR A 11 2.53 -1.85 18.77
CA TYR A 11 3.03 -1.86 17.41
C TYR A 11 4.54 -1.60 17.35
N LYS A 12 5.03 -0.70 18.21
CA LYS A 12 6.47 -0.40 18.27
C LYS A 12 7.28 -1.52 18.92
N LEU A 13 6.69 -2.24 19.83
CA LEU A 13 7.35 -3.35 20.51
C LEU A 13 7.43 -4.59 19.62
N LYS A 14 6.52 -4.72 18.68
CA LYS A 14 6.55 -5.78 17.68
C LYS A 14 7.24 -5.26 16.43
N LYS A 15 7.86 -6.15 15.68
CA LYS A 15 8.40 -5.77 14.38
C LYS A 15 7.26 -5.25 13.50
N GLN A 16 7.50 -4.13 12.82
CA GLN A 16 6.48 -3.53 11.97
C GLN A 16 6.11 -4.48 10.84
N PRO A 17 4.80 -4.62 10.52
CA PRO A 17 4.41 -5.53 9.46
C PRO A 17 4.88 -4.99 8.11
N ALA A 18 5.47 -5.88 7.33
CA ALA A 18 5.71 -5.65 5.92
C ALA A 18 4.50 -6.17 5.14
N GLY A 19 4.34 -5.76 3.92
CA GLY A 19 3.24 -6.31 3.13
C GLY A 19 3.00 -5.58 1.82
N VAL A 20 1.84 -5.87 1.25
CA VAL A 20 1.39 -5.36 -0.04
C VAL A 20 0.20 -4.43 0.21
N PHE A 21 0.22 -3.29 -0.45
CA PHE A 21 -0.87 -2.31 -0.35
C PHE A 21 -1.27 -1.82 -1.74
N VAL A 22 -2.46 -1.25 -1.84
CA VAL A 22 -2.92 -0.59 -3.07
C VAL A 22 -3.48 0.79 -2.74
N VAL A 23 -3.33 1.69 -3.70
CA VAL A 23 -4.06 2.95 -3.75
C VAL A 23 -5.08 2.79 -4.86
N HIS A 24 -6.35 2.80 -4.51
CA HIS A 24 -7.43 2.44 -5.41
C HIS A 24 -8.26 3.67 -5.81
N ASN A 25 -8.30 3.94 -7.10
CA ASN A 25 -9.24 4.89 -7.70
C ASN A 25 -10.53 4.13 -7.97
N LYS A 26 -11.54 4.37 -7.15
CA LYS A 26 -12.80 3.62 -7.22
C LYS A 26 -13.66 3.98 -8.42
N VAL A 27 -13.47 5.18 -8.98
CA VAL A 27 -14.23 5.61 -10.15
C VAL A 27 -13.80 4.86 -11.40
N ASP A 28 -12.48 4.78 -11.61
CA ASP A 28 -11.91 4.17 -12.82
C ASP A 28 -11.49 2.71 -12.61
N ASN A 29 -11.65 2.18 -11.41
CA ASN A 29 -11.18 0.85 -11.01
C ASN A 29 -9.72 0.63 -11.38
N LYS A 30 -8.89 1.57 -10.97
CA LYS A 30 -7.48 1.61 -11.30
C LYS A 30 -6.67 1.69 -10.01
N VAL A 31 -5.59 0.92 -9.93
CA VAL A 31 -4.81 0.83 -8.70
C VAL A 31 -3.33 1.08 -8.94
N PHE A 32 -2.69 1.64 -7.92
CA PHE A 32 -1.25 1.56 -7.75
C PHE A 32 -1.01 0.48 -6.70
N ILE A 33 -0.17 -0.49 -7.04
CA ILE A 33 0.20 -1.55 -6.09
C ILE A 33 1.66 -1.36 -5.68
N GLY A 34 1.91 -1.54 -4.39
CA GLY A 34 3.25 -1.41 -3.87
C GLY A 34 3.49 -2.33 -2.68
N THR A 35 4.73 -2.41 -2.28
CA THR A 35 5.15 -3.15 -1.10
C THR A 35 5.99 -2.25 -0.22
N ASP A 36 6.01 -2.54 1.06
CA ASP A 36 6.88 -1.83 1.99
C ASP A 36 7.17 -2.72 3.19
N LYS A 37 8.33 -2.52 3.76
CA LYS A 37 8.75 -3.23 4.98
C LYS A 37 8.08 -2.65 6.22
N ASN A 38 7.47 -1.48 6.09
CA ASN A 38 6.76 -0.81 7.17
C ASN A 38 5.47 -0.19 6.62
N LEU A 39 4.41 -1.00 6.62
CA LEU A 39 3.11 -0.57 6.11
C LEU A 39 2.53 0.62 6.87
N SER A 40 2.75 0.67 8.18
CA SER A 40 2.24 1.78 8.98
C SER A 40 2.79 3.12 8.52
N ALA A 41 4.09 3.18 8.22
CA ALA A 41 4.73 4.40 7.73
C ALA A 41 4.18 4.81 6.38
N VAL A 42 3.99 3.84 5.49
CA VAL A 42 3.44 4.10 4.14
C VAL A 42 2.03 4.67 4.23
N LEU A 43 1.16 4.03 5.01
CA LEU A 43 -0.22 4.46 5.14
C LEU A 43 -0.32 5.89 5.68
N ARG A 44 0.55 6.25 6.62
CA ARG A 44 0.56 7.60 7.17
C ARG A 44 1.05 8.63 6.15
N ARG A 45 2.03 8.27 5.31
CA ARG A 45 2.60 9.20 4.34
C ARG A 45 1.77 9.36 3.09
N PHE A 46 1.03 8.36 2.69
CA PHE A 46 0.36 8.36 1.39
C PHE A 46 -0.66 9.47 1.24
N ASP A 47 -1.49 9.68 2.27
CA ASP A 47 -2.49 10.73 2.23
C ASP A 47 -1.83 12.10 2.02
N PHE A 48 -0.79 12.37 2.77
CA PHE A 48 -0.02 13.61 2.65
C PHE A 48 0.63 13.72 1.27
N THR A 49 1.25 12.65 0.80
CA THR A 49 1.93 12.61 -0.50
C THR A 49 0.96 12.91 -1.64
N LEU A 50 -0.24 12.33 -1.59
CA LEU A 50 -1.26 12.58 -2.59
C LEU A 50 -1.74 14.03 -2.56
N LYS A 51 -2.00 14.58 -1.37
CA LYS A 51 -2.47 15.95 -1.23
C LYS A 51 -1.44 16.96 -1.70
N MET A 52 -0.16 16.70 -1.45
CA MET A 52 0.92 17.58 -1.87
C MET A 52 1.32 17.41 -3.33
N GLY A 53 0.80 16.39 -4.01
CA GLY A 53 1.12 16.14 -5.41
C GLY A 53 2.54 15.66 -5.63
N SER A 54 3.17 15.09 -4.62
CA SER A 54 4.56 14.64 -4.71
C SER A 54 4.73 13.16 -4.98
N PHE A 55 3.65 12.51 -5.39
CA PHE A 55 3.68 11.10 -5.75
C PHE A 55 4.36 10.91 -7.12
N PRO A 56 5.17 9.85 -7.31
CA PRO A 56 5.97 9.71 -8.54
C PRO A 56 5.17 9.39 -9.81
N PHE A 57 3.89 9.01 -9.70
CA PHE A 57 3.07 8.74 -10.87
C PHE A 57 2.10 9.89 -11.11
N GLN A 58 2.40 10.71 -12.10
CA GLN A 58 1.61 11.91 -12.41
C GLN A 58 0.17 11.56 -12.77
N GLU A 59 -0.03 10.46 -13.48
CA GLU A 59 -1.38 10.01 -13.85
C GLU A 59 -2.26 9.79 -12.61
N LEU A 60 -1.69 9.20 -11.55
CA LEU A 60 -2.42 8.98 -10.30
C LEU A 60 -2.77 10.30 -9.63
N ILE A 61 -1.84 11.25 -9.63
CA ILE A 61 -2.07 12.58 -9.06
C ILE A 61 -3.17 13.30 -9.81
N ASP A 62 -3.15 13.25 -11.15
CA ASP A 62 -4.15 13.88 -11.97
C ASP A 62 -5.54 13.29 -11.71
N ASP A 63 -5.63 11.98 -11.61
CA ASP A 63 -6.89 11.31 -11.30
C ASP A 63 -7.36 11.64 -9.88
N TYR A 64 -6.46 11.71 -8.92
CA TYR A 64 -6.80 12.09 -7.56
C TYR A 64 -7.46 13.48 -7.52
N LYS A 65 -6.92 14.43 -8.28
CA LYS A 65 -7.48 15.77 -8.37
C LYS A 65 -8.82 15.78 -9.10
N ARG A 66 -8.96 14.94 -10.12
CA ARG A 66 -10.15 14.88 -10.94
C ARG A 66 -11.34 14.24 -10.24
N VAL A 67 -11.13 13.09 -9.62
CA VAL A 67 -12.23 12.33 -9.02
C VAL A 67 -12.47 12.67 -7.54
N GLY A 68 -11.49 13.27 -6.89
CA GLY A 68 -11.61 13.68 -5.49
C GLY A 68 -11.14 12.65 -4.49
N GLU A 69 -10.74 13.14 -3.34
CA GLU A 69 -10.18 12.35 -2.24
C GLU A 69 -11.12 11.22 -1.80
N ILE A 70 -12.42 11.49 -1.78
CA ILE A 70 -13.42 10.52 -1.31
C ILE A 70 -13.47 9.27 -2.19
N ASN A 71 -13.02 9.36 -3.43
CA ASN A 71 -13.05 8.27 -4.39
C ASN A 71 -11.73 7.50 -4.44
N PHE A 72 -10.77 7.88 -3.62
CA PHE A 72 -9.50 7.14 -3.48
C PHE A 72 -9.46 6.44 -2.15
N GLU A 73 -8.89 5.24 -2.14
CA GLU A 73 -8.81 4.42 -0.93
C GLU A 73 -7.47 3.73 -0.89
N ILE A 74 -6.86 3.69 0.28
CA ILE A 74 -5.61 2.95 0.50
C ILE A 74 -5.95 1.71 1.32
N LYS A 75 -5.57 0.55 0.79
CA LYS A 75 -5.87 -0.73 1.44
C LYS A 75 -4.61 -1.57 1.56
N VAL A 76 -4.49 -2.28 2.67
CA VAL A 76 -3.50 -3.34 2.82
C VAL A 76 -4.11 -4.61 2.26
N LEU A 77 -3.45 -5.22 1.29
CA LEU A 77 -3.91 -6.46 0.68
C LEU A 77 -3.39 -7.69 1.42
N ASP A 78 -2.17 -7.61 1.93
CA ASP A 78 -1.54 -8.75 2.58
C ASP A 78 -0.44 -8.27 3.50
N GLU A 79 -0.23 -9.00 4.58
CA GLU A 79 0.83 -8.70 5.53
C GLU A 79 1.79 -9.88 5.60
N LEU A 80 3.07 -9.58 5.70
CA LEU A 80 4.12 -10.56 5.88
C LEU A 80 4.67 -10.41 7.30
N GLU A 81 4.58 -11.47 8.08
CA GLU A 81 5.16 -11.47 9.41
C GLU A 81 6.67 -11.56 9.32
N ILE A 82 7.36 -10.51 9.82
CA ILE A 82 8.81 -10.49 9.85
C ILE A 82 9.28 -11.17 11.13
N LYS A 83 10.05 -12.25 10.98
CA LYS A 83 10.68 -12.95 12.11
C LYS A 83 12.15 -12.57 12.14
N ASP A 84 13.02 -13.50 11.80
CA ASP A 84 14.47 -13.27 11.83
C ASP A 84 15.09 -13.24 10.44
N GLU A 85 14.26 -13.05 9.41
CA GLU A 85 14.74 -13.03 8.04
C GLU A 85 15.59 -11.78 7.76
N SER A 86 16.55 -11.93 6.85
CA SER A 86 17.33 -10.81 6.37
C SER A 86 16.46 -9.89 5.50
N GLU A 87 16.92 -8.64 5.29
CA GLU A 87 16.22 -7.71 4.41
C GLU A 87 16.08 -8.26 2.99
N TYR A 88 17.07 -9.02 2.55
CA TYR A 88 17.04 -9.64 1.23
C TYR A 88 15.90 -10.67 1.13
N GLU A 89 15.75 -11.51 2.14
CA GLU A 89 14.69 -12.51 2.18
C GLU A 89 13.31 -11.87 2.25
N ILE A 90 13.17 -10.83 3.06
CA ILE A 90 11.92 -10.08 3.17
C ILE A 90 11.56 -9.47 1.82
N GLY A 91 12.53 -8.87 1.15
CA GLY A 91 12.32 -8.30 -0.18
C GLY A 91 11.86 -9.32 -1.21
N LYS A 92 12.43 -10.51 -1.19
CA LYS A 92 12.02 -11.59 -2.09
C LYS A 92 10.59 -12.05 -1.81
N GLU A 93 10.23 -12.21 -0.54
CA GLU A 93 8.88 -12.61 -0.16
C GLU A 93 7.85 -11.54 -0.51
N LEU A 94 8.18 -10.28 -0.31
CA LEU A 94 7.30 -9.18 -0.68
C LEU A 94 7.08 -9.14 -2.19
N LYS A 95 8.12 -9.36 -2.96
CA LYS A 95 8.00 -9.38 -4.42
C LYS A 95 7.11 -10.53 -4.89
N ALA A 96 7.25 -11.69 -4.27
CA ALA A 96 6.40 -12.84 -4.59
C ALA A 96 4.93 -12.56 -4.27
N LEU A 97 4.66 -11.95 -3.12
CA LEU A 97 3.30 -11.55 -2.74
C LEU A 97 2.74 -10.52 -3.71
N GLU A 98 3.54 -9.52 -4.08
CA GLU A 98 3.11 -8.50 -5.03
C GLU A 98 2.72 -9.11 -6.36
N GLU A 99 3.55 -10.01 -6.90
CA GLU A 99 3.27 -10.67 -8.16
C GLU A 99 1.98 -11.49 -8.11
N MET A 100 1.75 -12.19 -7.02
CA MET A 100 0.52 -12.94 -6.81
C MET A 100 -0.71 -12.04 -6.84
N TRP A 101 -0.63 -10.90 -6.14
CA TRP A 101 -1.73 -9.95 -6.09
C TRP A 101 -1.96 -9.24 -7.41
N ILE A 102 -0.88 -8.93 -8.15
CA ILE A 102 -0.98 -8.34 -9.48
C ILE A 102 -1.78 -9.25 -10.39
N GLU A 103 -1.47 -10.55 -10.39
CA GLU A 103 -2.17 -11.52 -11.21
C GLU A 103 -3.63 -11.63 -10.81
N LYS A 104 -3.91 -11.70 -9.51
CA LYS A 104 -5.26 -11.79 -9.00
C LYS A 104 -6.10 -10.57 -9.37
N LEU A 105 -5.56 -9.37 -9.19
CA LEU A 105 -6.26 -8.14 -9.50
C LEU A 105 -6.45 -7.99 -11.01
N ARG A 106 -5.48 -8.41 -11.80
CA ARG A 106 -5.60 -8.39 -13.26
C ARG A 106 -6.75 -9.29 -13.72
N ASN A 107 -6.85 -10.46 -13.13
CA ASN A 107 -7.94 -11.39 -13.43
C ASN A 107 -9.31 -10.84 -13.01
N ASP A 108 -9.33 -9.96 -12.00
CA ASP A 108 -10.55 -9.28 -11.56
C ASP A 108 -10.87 -8.05 -12.42
N GLY A 109 -10.10 -7.77 -13.46
CA GLY A 109 -10.35 -6.66 -14.36
C GLY A 109 -9.84 -5.31 -13.92
N VAL A 110 -8.96 -5.29 -12.93
CA VAL A 110 -8.38 -4.04 -12.42
C VAL A 110 -7.25 -3.58 -13.32
N THR A 111 -7.19 -2.27 -13.57
CA THR A 111 -6.11 -1.65 -14.32
C THR A 111 -5.08 -1.06 -13.35
N PHE A 112 -3.82 -1.02 -13.76
CA PHE A 112 -2.74 -0.57 -12.90
C PHE A 112 -2.16 0.76 -13.35
N TYR A 113 -1.85 1.64 -12.39
CA TYR A 113 -1.07 2.86 -12.66
C TYR A 113 0.39 2.50 -12.95
N ASN A 114 0.95 1.58 -12.18
CA ASN A 114 2.29 1.11 -12.45
C ASN A 114 2.24 0.03 -13.55
N LYS A 115 3.17 0.13 -14.48
CA LYS A 115 3.24 -0.83 -15.59
C LYS A 115 3.86 -2.12 -15.09
N LYS A 116 3.04 -3.13 -14.97
CA LYS A 116 3.46 -4.45 -14.48
C LYS A 116 3.11 -5.51 -15.51
#